data_8adfb3a9f38afd64858f17da84827cff
#
_entry.id   8adfb3a9f38afd64858f17da84827cff
#
_cell.length_a   1.000
_cell.length_b   1.000
_cell.length_c   1.000
_cell.angle_alpha   90.00
_cell.angle_beta   90.00
_cell.angle_gamma   90.00
#
_symmetry.space_group_name_H-M   'P 1'
#
loop_
_entity.id
_entity.type
_entity.pdbx_description
1 polymer ?
#
loop_
_entity_poly.entity_id
_entity_poly.type
_entity_poly.pdbx_seq_one_letter_code
_entity_poly.pdbx_strand_id
1 'polypeptide(L)'
;MILKTFVEGPIDANNYLLIDEESKEAVMIDCSDARKELLEEIKSLGLKLKYILLTHGHFDHIMGVDVFKEQFGVDAYVSQDDIEQVKITPNMIFMFTGLHAPEIKTINHYVKDGDEFVFGNDTIKAIATAGHTEGGMSYLVGDKLFSGDTLFQKSVGRSDLPGGDFKKLSHSVKDILFSLPDDTKVFPGHGASTSIGFEKKYNEILNI
;
A
#
# COMPACT_ATOMS: atom_id res chain seq x y z
N MET A 1 -14.14 12.71 2.45
CA MET A 1 -13.51 11.37 2.59
C MET A 1 -13.06 11.16 4.03
N ILE A 2 -13.39 10.01 4.63
CA ILE A 2 -12.86 9.53 5.93
C ILE A 2 -11.70 8.59 5.65
N LEU A 3 -10.63 8.68 6.46
CA LEU A 3 -9.51 7.77 6.47
C LEU A 3 -9.50 6.99 7.80
N LYS A 4 -9.48 5.66 7.73
CA LYS A 4 -9.24 4.78 8.87
C LYS A 4 -7.98 3.97 8.65
N THR A 5 -7.18 3.79 9.70
CA THR A 5 -5.95 3.01 9.68
C THR A 5 -6.11 1.77 10.55
N PHE A 6 -5.73 0.62 10.01
CA PHE A 6 -5.70 -0.66 10.71
C PHE A 6 -4.26 -1.19 10.65
N VAL A 7 -3.69 -1.44 11.83
CA VAL A 7 -2.35 -2.05 11.93
C VAL A 7 -2.55 -3.54 12.08
N GLU A 8 -2.15 -4.31 11.08
CA GLU A 8 -2.48 -5.74 10.98
C GLU A 8 -1.32 -6.57 10.43
N GLY A 9 -1.53 -7.88 10.40
CA GLY A 9 -0.55 -8.82 9.88
C GLY A 9 0.58 -9.15 10.87
N PRO A 10 1.50 -10.04 10.47
CA PRO A 10 2.53 -10.58 11.38
C PRO A 10 3.65 -9.60 11.72
N ILE A 11 3.81 -8.52 10.98
CA ILE A 11 4.85 -7.50 11.19
C ILE A 11 4.28 -6.07 11.22
N ASP A 12 3.02 -5.92 11.65
CA ASP A 12 2.36 -4.65 11.95
C ASP A 12 2.33 -3.68 10.75
N ALA A 13 1.85 -4.15 9.60
CA ALA A 13 1.67 -3.30 8.44
C ALA A 13 0.42 -2.41 8.55
N ASN A 14 0.51 -1.20 8.06
CA ASN A 14 -0.59 -0.24 7.99
C ASN A 14 -1.48 -0.52 6.78
N ASN A 15 -2.75 -0.76 7.03
CA ASN A 15 -3.80 -0.88 6.01
C ASN A 15 -4.72 0.33 6.13
N TYR A 16 -5.08 0.93 5.00
CA TYR A 16 -5.86 2.15 4.99
C TYR A 16 -7.21 1.95 4.30
N LEU A 17 -8.29 2.24 5.01
CA LEU A 17 -9.65 2.26 4.46
C LEU A 17 -10.07 3.71 4.22
N LEU A 18 -10.24 4.04 2.95
CA LEU A 18 -10.72 5.34 2.48
C LEU A 18 -12.22 5.22 2.21
N ILE A 19 -13.04 6.11 2.77
CA ILE A 19 -14.50 6.03 2.71
C ILE A 19 -15.06 7.35 2.20
N ASP A 20 -15.83 7.32 1.14
CA ASP A 20 -16.73 8.39 0.80
C ASP A 20 -18.06 8.22 1.57
N GLU A 21 -18.39 9.20 2.41
CA GLU A 21 -19.54 9.09 3.31
C GLU A 21 -20.88 9.17 2.59
N GLU A 22 -20.94 9.88 1.47
CA GLU A 22 -22.17 10.13 0.74
C GLU A 22 -22.55 8.90 -0.10
N SER A 23 -21.64 8.38 -0.91
CA SER A 23 -21.87 7.22 -1.76
C SER A 23 -21.75 5.88 -1.06
N LYS A 24 -21.10 5.85 0.13
CA LYS A 24 -20.66 4.62 0.82
C LYS A 24 -19.65 3.79 0.02
N GLU A 25 -19.07 4.36 -1.00
CA GLU A 25 -17.97 3.72 -1.72
C GLU A 25 -16.67 3.80 -0.89
N ALA A 26 -15.89 2.74 -0.92
CA ALA A 26 -14.65 2.65 -0.16
C ALA A 26 -13.52 1.98 -0.97
N VAL A 27 -12.29 2.30 -0.60
CA VAL A 27 -11.08 1.71 -1.17
C VAL A 27 -10.15 1.29 -0.04
N MET A 28 -9.57 0.09 -0.16
CA MET A 28 -8.47 -0.34 0.69
C MET A 28 -7.14 -0.03 0.01
N ILE A 29 -6.19 0.53 0.76
CA ILE A 29 -4.77 0.57 0.39
C ILE A 29 -4.07 -0.45 1.28
N ASP A 30 -3.49 -1.45 0.65
CA ASP A 30 -2.94 -2.67 1.24
C ASP A 30 -3.98 -3.53 1.99
N CYS A 31 -3.66 -4.80 2.17
CA CYS A 31 -4.56 -5.79 2.75
C CYS A 31 -3.74 -6.90 3.43
N SER A 32 -3.09 -6.56 4.55
CA SER A 32 -2.16 -7.43 5.31
C SER A 32 -2.82 -8.64 5.93
N ASP A 33 -4.06 -8.47 6.36
CA ASP A 33 -4.85 -9.50 7.02
C ASP A 33 -6.34 -9.23 6.74
N ALA A 34 -7.18 -10.16 7.10
CA ALA A 34 -8.64 -10.04 7.01
C ALA A 34 -9.25 -10.26 8.39
N ARG A 35 -8.84 -9.44 9.36
CA ARG A 35 -9.33 -9.55 10.73
C ARG A 35 -10.84 -9.32 10.79
N LYS A 36 -11.47 -10.06 11.68
CA LYS A 36 -12.91 -10.04 11.86
C LYS A 36 -13.45 -8.63 12.11
N GLU A 37 -12.74 -7.84 12.89
CA GLU A 37 -13.12 -6.48 13.25
C GLU A 37 -13.23 -5.56 12.02
N LEU A 38 -12.25 -5.64 11.11
CA LEU A 38 -12.25 -4.88 9.87
C LEU A 38 -13.38 -5.33 8.92
N LEU A 39 -13.58 -6.65 8.77
CA LEU A 39 -14.65 -7.20 7.94
C LEU A 39 -16.03 -6.81 8.47
N GLU A 40 -16.24 -6.87 9.79
CA GLU A 40 -17.49 -6.47 10.45
C GLU A 40 -17.73 -4.96 10.34
N GLU A 41 -16.69 -4.15 10.43
CA GLU A 41 -16.82 -2.71 10.27
C GLU A 41 -17.30 -2.35 8.86
N ILE A 42 -16.67 -2.90 7.83
CA ILE A 42 -17.08 -2.68 6.44
C ILE A 42 -18.55 -3.08 6.24
N LYS A 43 -18.96 -4.25 6.76
CA LYS A 43 -20.34 -4.73 6.67
C LYS A 43 -21.32 -3.85 7.44
N SER A 44 -20.99 -3.48 8.68
CA SER A 44 -21.87 -2.69 9.55
C SER A 44 -22.14 -1.28 9.03
N LEU A 45 -21.14 -0.68 8.38
CA LEU A 45 -21.25 0.64 7.75
C LEU A 45 -21.92 0.58 6.37
N GLY A 46 -22.20 -0.61 5.85
CA GLY A 46 -22.79 -0.82 4.51
C GLY A 46 -21.90 -0.32 3.38
N LEU A 47 -20.58 -0.43 3.54
CA LEU A 47 -19.61 0.07 2.57
C LEU A 47 -19.58 -0.80 1.31
N LYS A 48 -19.43 -0.14 0.17
CA LYS A 48 -19.20 -0.75 -1.14
C LYS A 48 -17.71 -0.67 -1.47
N LEU A 49 -16.96 -1.73 -1.19
CA LEU A 49 -15.56 -1.79 -1.55
C LEU A 49 -15.43 -1.83 -3.08
N LYS A 50 -14.76 -0.80 -3.65
CA LYS A 50 -14.57 -0.65 -5.08
C LYS A 50 -13.27 -1.30 -5.55
N TYR A 51 -12.20 -1.11 -4.76
CA TYR A 51 -10.85 -1.54 -5.10
C TYR A 51 -10.08 -1.92 -3.84
N ILE A 52 -9.13 -2.85 -4.00
CA ILE A 52 -7.96 -3.00 -3.13
C ILE A 52 -6.76 -2.59 -3.96
N LEU A 53 -6.08 -1.52 -3.58
CA LEU A 53 -4.90 -1.01 -4.26
C LEU A 53 -3.66 -1.39 -3.44
N LEU A 54 -2.84 -2.27 -3.97
CA LEU A 54 -1.66 -2.77 -3.29
C LEU A 54 -0.46 -1.90 -3.62
N THR A 55 0.25 -1.45 -2.59
CA THR A 55 1.46 -0.65 -2.78
C THR A 55 2.59 -1.48 -3.37
N HIS A 56 2.67 -2.76 -3.00
CA HIS A 56 3.63 -3.71 -3.55
C HIS A 56 3.24 -5.16 -3.23
N GLY A 57 4.03 -6.12 -3.71
CA GLY A 57 3.70 -7.54 -3.65
C GLY A 57 4.24 -8.31 -2.44
N HIS A 58 4.77 -7.66 -1.40
CA HIS A 58 5.23 -8.37 -0.21
C HIS A 58 4.08 -8.94 0.62
N PHE A 59 4.35 -10.08 1.27
CA PHE A 59 3.34 -10.90 1.96
C PHE A 59 2.53 -10.13 2.99
N ASP A 60 3.18 -9.26 3.74
CA ASP A 60 2.59 -8.47 4.82
C ASP A 60 1.68 -7.34 4.34
N HIS A 61 1.58 -7.12 3.02
CA HIS A 61 0.65 -6.17 2.40
C HIS A 61 -0.49 -6.83 1.63
N ILE A 62 -0.46 -8.16 1.43
CA ILE A 62 -1.39 -8.83 0.49
C ILE A 62 -2.14 -10.04 1.04
N MET A 63 -1.80 -10.55 2.25
CA MET A 63 -2.32 -11.83 2.76
C MET A 63 -3.84 -11.89 2.91
N GLY A 64 -4.51 -10.77 3.12
CA GLY A 64 -5.96 -10.68 3.29
C GLY A 64 -6.76 -10.70 1.97
N VAL A 65 -6.10 -10.49 0.83
CA VAL A 65 -6.77 -10.22 -0.46
C VAL A 65 -7.80 -11.29 -0.85
N ASP A 66 -7.44 -12.58 -0.75
CA ASP A 66 -8.34 -13.67 -1.14
C ASP A 66 -9.62 -13.71 -0.29
N VAL A 67 -9.50 -13.40 1.02
CA VAL A 67 -10.65 -13.33 1.94
C VAL A 67 -11.54 -12.13 1.58
N PHE A 68 -10.96 -10.97 1.28
CA PHE A 68 -11.72 -9.80 0.86
C PHE A 68 -12.43 -10.03 -0.47
N LYS A 69 -11.79 -10.71 -1.42
CA LYS A 69 -12.42 -11.13 -2.66
C LYS A 69 -13.63 -12.04 -2.42
N GLU A 70 -13.50 -13.02 -1.55
CA GLU A 70 -14.59 -13.94 -1.18
C GLU A 70 -15.74 -13.22 -0.48
N GLN A 71 -15.44 -12.32 0.48
CA GLN A 71 -16.45 -11.68 1.31
C GLN A 71 -17.18 -10.52 0.63
N PHE A 72 -16.50 -9.78 -0.25
CA PHE A 72 -17.01 -8.53 -0.84
C PHE A 72 -17.01 -8.52 -2.37
N GLY A 73 -16.42 -9.52 -3.02
CA GLY A 73 -16.32 -9.57 -4.48
C GLY A 73 -15.37 -8.52 -5.08
N VAL A 74 -14.59 -7.82 -4.25
CA VAL A 74 -13.70 -6.73 -4.65
C VAL A 74 -12.46 -7.25 -5.38
N ASP A 75 -11.96 -6.49 -6.36
CA ASP A 75 -10.74 -6.80 -7.09
C ASP A 75 -9.53 -6.10 -6.47
N ALA A 76 -8.38 -6.80 -6.44
CA ALA A 76 -7.11 -6.27 -5.99
C ALA A 76 -6.20 -5.97 -7.19
N TYR A 77 -5.52 -4.83 -7.11
CA TYR A 77 -4.63 -4.29 -8.13
C TYR A 77 -3.21 -4.21 -7.58
N VAL A 78 -2.25 -4.77 -8.30
CA VAL A 78 -0.82 -4.69 -8.00
C VAL A 78 -0.06 -4.30 -9.27
N SER A 79 1.14 -3.73 -9.15
CA SER A 79 2.00 -3.58 -10.32
C SER A 79 2.33 -4.94 -10.95
N GLN A 80 2.32 -5.01 -12.28
CA GLN A 80 2.73 -6.23 -12.99
C GLN A 80 4.16 -6.64 -12.66
N ASP A 81 5.03 -5.67 -12.35
CA ASP A 81 6.44 -5.90 -12.03
C ASP A 81 6.61 -6.57 -10.65
N ASP A 82 5.57 -6.57 -9.80
CA ASP A 82 5.58 -7.24 -8.48
C ASP A 82 4.91 -8.62 -8.46
N ILE A 83 4.49 -9.15 -9.60
CA ILE A 83 3.85 -10.48 -9.65
C ILE A 83 4.76 -11.60 -9.12
N GLU A 84 6.06 -11.51 -9.33
CA GLU A 84 7.00 -12.48 -8.78
C GLU A 84 7.07 -12.38 -7.24
N GLN A 85 6.93 -11.19 -6.66
CA GLN A 85 6.84 -11.01 -5.19
C GLN A 85 5.57 -11.67 -4.64
N VAL A 86 4.44 -11.50 -5.32
CA VAL A 86 3.18 -12.18 -4.95
C VAL A 86 3.34 -13.69 -4.97
N LYS A 87 3.96 -14.27 -5.99
CA LYS A 87 4.15 -15.73 -6.12
C LYS A 87 5.06 -16.32 -5.03
N ILE A 88 6.07 -15.59 -4.60
CA ILE A 88 6.99 -16.06 -3.54
C ILE A 88 6.46 -15.83 -2.13
N THR A 89 5.29 -15.19 -1.98
CA THR A 89 4.64 -14.91 -0.68
C THR A 89 4.64 -16.10 0.28
N PRO A 90 4.27 -17.35 -0.08
CA PRO A 90 4.29 -18.46 0.86
C PRO A 90 5.69 -18.75 1.43
N ASN A 91 6.74 -18.63 0.61
CA ASN A 91 8.12 -18.83 1.02
C ASN A 91 8.57 -17.71 1.96
N MET A 92 8.19 -16.45 1.66
CA MET A 92 8.53 -15.30 2.49
C MET A 92 7.84 -15.38 3.85
N ILE A 93 6.55 -15.73 3.92
CA ILE A 93 5.86 -15.96 5.18
C ILE A 93 6.58 -17.02 6.01
N PHE A 94 6.92 -18.15 5.42
CA PHE A 94 7.64 -19.20 6.13
C PHE A 94 9.02 -18.71 6.65
N MET A 95 9.75 -17.97 5.85
CA MET A 95 11.07 -17.43 6.24
C MET A 95 10.99 -16.46 7.42
N PHE A 96 9.99 -15.57 7.43
CA PHE A 96 9.88 -14.54 8.47
C PHE A 96 9.13 -14.98 9.72
N THR A 97 8.18 -15.91 9.60
CA THR A 97 7.27 -16.27 10.70
C THR A 97 7.33 -17.74 11.11
N GLY A 98 7.90 -18.61 10.29
CA GLY A 98 7.84 -20.05 10.44
C GLY A 98 6.46 -20.66 10.13
N LEU A 99 5.50 -19.87 9.67
CA LEU A 99 4.15 -20.30 9.35
C LEU A 99 4.02 -20.66 7.87
N HIS A 100 3.16 -21.62 7.55
CA HIS A 100 2.79 -21.91 6.17
C HIS A 100 1.52 -21.15 5.80
N ALA A 101 1.56 -20.47 4.65
CA ALA A 101 0.39 -19.82 4.07
C ALA A 101 0.14 -20.31 2.64
N PRO A 102 -1.12 -20.30 2.19
CA PRO A 102 -1.44 -20.62 0.81
C PRO A 102 -0.92 -19.53 -0.15
N GLU A 103 -0.87 -19.90 -1.43
CA GLU A 103 -0.68 -18.91 -2.50
C GLU A 103 -1.87 -17.94 -2.56
N ILE A 104 -1.59 -16.67 -2.85
CA ILE A 104 -2.62 -15.67 -3.18
C ILE A 104 -3.06 -15.89 -4.63
N LYS A 105 -4.36 -16.10 -4.85
CA LYS A 105 -4.90 -16.53 -6.15
C LYS A 105 -5.73 -15.49 -6.88
N THR A 106 -6.19 -14.46 -6.20
CA THR A 106 -7.19 -13.53 -6.75
C THR A 106 -6.62 -12.20 -7.20
N ILE A 107 -5.29 -12.01 -7.14
CA ILE A 107 -4.63 -10.83 -7.71
C ILE A 107 -4.41 -11.08 -9.21
N ASN A 108 -5.27 -10.46 -10.03
CA ASN A 108 -5.27 -10.62 -11.49
C ASN A 108 -5.52 -9.29 -12.22
N HIS A 109 -5.52 -8.18 -11.50
CA HIS A 109 -5.59 -6.83 -12.07
C HIS A 109 -4.28 -6.09 -11.84
N TYR A 110 -3.91 -5.25 -12.82
CA TYR A 110 -2.65 -4.55 -12.78
C TYR A 110 -2.85 -3.05 -12.74
N VAL A 111 -1.95 -2.37 -12.01
CA VAL A 111 -1.85 -0.92 -11.93
C VAL A 111 -0.52 -0.48 -12.50
N LYS A 112 -0.49 0.68 -13.12
CA LYS A 112 0.71 1.34 -13.65
C LYS A 112 0.72 2.82 -13.28
N ASP A 113 1.85 3.45 -13.51
CA ASP A 113 2.02 4.89 -13.30
C ASP A 113 0.95 5.71 -14.03
N GLY A 114 0.35 6.65 -13.30
CA GLY A 114 -0.67 7.57 -13.81
C GLY A 114 -2.08 6.99 -13.88
N ASP A 115 -2.32 5.72 -13.54
CA ASP A 115 -3.67 5.18 -13.46
C ASP A 115 -4.49 5.91 -12.38
N GLU A 116 -5.79 6.07 -12.63
CA GLU A 116 -6.71 6.77 -11.75
C GLU A 116 -7.87 5.85 -11.33
N PHE A 117 -8.20 5.88 -10.05
CA PHE A 117 -9.28 5.10 -9.45
C PHE A 117 -10.29 6.03 -8.80
N VAL A 118 -11.53 6.00 -9.28
CA VAL A 118 -12.60 6.87 -8.79
C VAL A 118 -13.45 6.15 -7.76
N PHE A 119 -13.71 6.79 -6.62
CA PHE A 119 -14.67 6.36 -5.61
C PHE A 119 -15.36 7.57 -4.99
N GLY A 120 -16.68 7.55 -4.94
CA GLY A 120 -17.46 8.72 -4.57
C GLY A 120 -17.08 9.95 -5.42
N ASN A 121 -16.71 11.02 -4.73
CA ASN A 121 -16.28 12.28 -5.35
C ASN A 121 -14.75 12.41 -5.41
N ASP A 122 -14.01 11.40 -4.98
CA ASP A 122 -12.54 11.41 -4.91
C ASP A 122 -11.92 10.59 -6.05
N THR A 123 -10.70 10.96 -6.44
CA THR A 123 -9.88 10.23 -7.40
C THR A 123 -8.52 9.93 -6.79
N ILE A 124 -8.12 8.67 -6.79
CA ILE A 124 -6.80 8.21 -6.36
C ILE A 124 -5.93 8.09 -7.59
N LYS A 125 -4.77 8.74 -7.59
CA LYS A 125 -3.76 8.62 -8.63
C LYS A 125 -2.66 7.67 -8.20
N ALA A 126 -2.33 6.70 -9.04
CA ALA A 126 -1.19 5.81 -8.86
C ALA A 126 0.10 6.49 -9.35
N ILE A 127 1.17 6.37 -8.58
CA ILE A 127 2.51 6.91 -8.86
C ILE A 127 3.50 5.76 -8.70
N ALA A 128 4.25 5.45 -9.77
CA ALA A 128 5.30 4.42 -9.67
C ALA A 128 6.44 4.91 -8.77
N THR A 129 6.76 4.12 -7.75
CA THR A 129 7.81 4.41 -6.76
C THR A 129 8.66 3.16 -6.49
N ALA A 130 9.21 2.62 -7.57
CA ALA A 130 10.05 1.43 -7.52
C ALA A 130 11.30 1.62 -6.64
N GLY A 131 11.79 0.52 -6.07
CA GLY A 131 13.07 0.47 -5.38
C GLY A 131 13.07 -0.33 -4.09
N HIS A 132 11.99 -0.32 -3.30
CA HIS A 132 11.77 -1.32 -2.26
C HIS A 132 11.43 -2.68 -2.91
N THR A 133 10.52 -2.64 -3.87
CA THR A 133 10.30 -3.69 -4.88
C THR A 133 10.40 -3.09 -6.29
N GLU A 134 10.43 -3.94 -7.31
CA GLU A 134 10.46 -3.46 -8.69
C GLU A 134 9.15 -2.79 -9.11
N GLY A 135 8.02 -3.27 -8.61
CA GLY A 135 6.68 -2.78 -8.89
C GLY A 135 6.10 -1.84 -7.83
N GLY A 136 6.94 -1.27 -6.94
CA GLY A 136 6.46 -0.38 -5.88
C GLY A 136 5.61 0.78 -6.39
N MET A 137 4.45 0.99 -5.76
CA MET A 137 3.47 2.03 -6.11
C MET A 137 3.15 2.88 -4.88
N SER A 138 2.96 4.16 -5.09
CA SER A 138 2.36 5.07 -4.11
C SER A 138 1.02 5.57 -4.64
N TYR A 139 0.07 5.86 -3.75
CA TYR A 139 -1.26 6.33 -4.13
C TYR A 139 -1.54 7.70 -3.53
N LEU A 140 -1.90 8.66 -4.39
CA LEU A 140 -2.18 10.04 -3.99
C LEU A 140 -3.66 10.35 -4.14
N VAL A 141 -4.30 10.84 -3.08
CA VAL A 141 -5.67 11.37 -3.09
C VAL A 141 -5.73 12.67 -2.31
N GLY A 142 -6.08 13.77 -2.98
CA GLY A 142 -6.03 15.10 -2.39
C GLY A 142 -4.64 15.44 -1.83
N ASP A 143 -4.57 15.68 -0.53
CA ASP A 143 -3.33 15.99 0.22
C ASP A 143 -2.69 14.77 0.90
N LYS A 144 -3.12 13.55 0.57
CA LYS A 144 -2.71 12.30 1.23
C LYS A 144 -2.00 11.35 0.28
N LEU A 145 -0.77 11.02 0.63
CA LEU A 145 0.07 10.05 -0.07
C LEU A 145 0.19 8.77 0.76
N PHE A 146 -0.18 7.64 0.18
CA PHE A 146 0.04 6.30 0.73
C PHE A 146 1.27 5.73 0.06
N SER A 147 2.40 5.73 0.76
CA SER A 147 3.72 5.46 0.17
C SER A 147 4.15 4.00 0.23
N GLY A 148 3.35 3.12 0.85
CA GLY A 148 3.81 1.77 1.14
C GLY A 148 5.19 1.80 1.82
N ASP A 149 6.06 0.93 1.38
CA ASP A 149 7.41 0.80 1.92
C ASP A 149 8.46 1.61 1.14
N THR A 150 8.03 2.68 0.46
CA THR A 150 8.95 3.59 -0.22
C THR A 150 9.48 4.67 0.73
N LEU A 151 8.61 5.38 1.45
CA LEU A 151 8.96 6.51 2.31
C LEU A 151 8.35 6.36 3.70
N PHE A 152 9.19 6.32 4.73
CA PHE A 152 8.80 6.28 6.13
C PHE A 152 9.15 7.59 6.86
N GLN A 153 8.66 7.74 8.07
CA GLN A 153 9.07 8.85 8.93
C GLN A 153 10.57 8.75 9.24
N LYS A 154 11.36 9.72 8.74
CA LYS A 154 12.83 9.83 8.85
C LYS A 154 13.63 8.71 8.18
N SER A 155 12.99 7.79 7.47
CA SER A 155 13.65 6.64 6.85
C SER A 155 13.02 6.30 5.51
N VAL A 156 13.52 5.27 4.86
CA VAL A 156 13.01 4.69 3.62
C VAL A 156 12.96 3.17 3.74
N GLY A 157 12.23 2.53 2.84
CA GLY A 157 12.18 1.07 2.78
C GLY A 157 13.55 0.46 2.52
N ARG A 158 13.70 -0.80 2.92
CA ARG A 158 14.89 -1.59 2.56
C ARG A 158 14.87 -1.91 1.06
N SER A 159 16.04 -2.09 0.49
CA SER A 159 16.19 -2.41 -0.95
C SER A 159 17.14 -3.59 -1.19
N ASP A 160 17.37 -4.41 -0.17
CA ASP A 160 18.27 -5.55 -0.18
C ASP A 160 17.56 -6.91 -0.33
N LEU A 161 16.22 -6.90 -0.41
CA LEU A 161 15.41 -8.08 -0.75
C LEU A 161 15.32 -8.29 -2.27
N PRO A 162 14.91 -9.49 -2.73
CA PRO A 162 14.69 -9.74 -4.16
C PRO A 162 13.76 -8.70 -4.79
N GLY A 163 14.19 -8.08 -5.90
CA GLY A 163 13.45 -7.00 -6.57
C GLY A 163 13.77 -5.60 -6.04
N GLY A 164 14.56 -5.48 -4.96
CA GLY A 164 15.00 -4.20 -4.42
C GLY A 164 16.16 -3.56 -5.20
N ASP A 165 16.17 -2.24 -5.29
CA ASP A 165 17.22 -1.43 -5.91
C ASP A 165 17.30 -0.06 -5.23
N PHE A 166 18.40 0.19 -4.52
CA PHE A 166 18.57 1.45 -3.77
C PHE A 166 18.62 2.69 -4.68
N LYS A 167 19.13 2.58 -5.91
CA LYS A 167 19.18 3.72 -6.83
C LYS A 167 17.78 4.10 -7.30
N LYS A 168 16.96 3.10 -7.63
CA LYS A 168 15.54 3.31 -7.96
C LYS A 168 14.80 3.90 -6.75
N LEU A 169 15.01 3.37 -5.54
CA LEU A 169 14.39 3.88 -4.31
C LEU A 169 14.76 5.34 -4.04
N SER A 170 16.05 5.67 -4.16
CA SER A 170 16.53 7.05 -3.99
C SER A 170 15.91 8.01 -5.01
N HIS A 171 15.80 7.59 -6.28
CA HIS A 171 15.11 8.35 -7.32
C HIS A 171 13.62 8.53 -6.98
N SER A 172 12.93 7.45 -6.62
CA SER A 172 11.51 7.51 -6.23
C SER A 172 11.26 8.50 -5.11
N VAL A 173 12.11 8.51 -4.08
CA VAL A 173 11.96 9.42 -2.94
C VAL A 173 12.38 10.85 -3.30
N LYS A 174 13.62 11.05 -3.81
CA LYS A 174 14.21 12.38 -3.99
C LYS A 174 13.62 13.13 -5.19
N ASP A 175 13.35 12.45 -6.29
CA ASP A 175 12.96 13.11 -7.54
C ASP A 175 11.45 13.03 -7.78
N ILE A 176 10.76 11.98 -7.32
CA ILE A 176 9.32 11.81 -7.52
C ILE A 176 8.57 12.32 -6.28
N LEU A 177 8.72 11.67 -5.11
CA LEU A 177 7.89 12.00 -3.95
C LEU A 177 8.22 13.37 -3.37
N PHE A 178 9.49 13.77 -3.33
CA PHE A 178 9.87 15.11 -2.86
C PHE A 178 9.51 16.23 -3.85
N SER A 179 9.02 15.94 -5.05
CA SER A 179 8.42 16.95 -5.93
C SER A 179 7.01 17.37 -5.49
N LEU A 180 6.35 16.56 -4.66
CA LEU A 180 5.02 16.87 -4.12
C LEU A 180 5.06 18.09 -3.17
N PRO A 181 3.91 18.77 -2.97
CA PRO A 181 3.80 19.88 -2.01
C PRO A 181 4.21 19.48 -0.59
N ASP A 182 4.82 20.42 0.14
CA ASP A 182 5.37 20.16 1.48
C ASP A 182 4.29 19.78 2.52
N ASP A 183 3.06 20.22 2.33
CA ASP A 183 1.90 19.91 3.17
C ASP A 183 1.25 18.56 2.87
N THR A 184 1.71 17.85 1.83
CA THR A 184 1.25 16.48 1.54
C THR A 184 1.57 15.56 2.71
N LYS A 185 0.53 14.97 3.30
CA LYS A 185 0.64 14.00 4.39
C LYS A 185 1.03 12.64 3.83
N VAL A 186 1.97 11.98 4.48
CA VAL A 186 2.46 10.66 4.08
C VAL A 186 1.99 9.60 5.07
N PHE A 187 1.37 8.57 4.53
CA PHE A 187 0.85 7.40 5.24
C PHE A 187 1.63 6.17 4.76
N PRO A 188 2.66 5.73 5.52
CA PRO A 188 3.56 4.66 5.10
C PRO A 188 3.00 3.27 5.34
N GLY A 189 3.62 2.25 4.75
CA GLY A 189 3.29 0.85 5.00
C GLY A 189 3.53 0.39 6.43
N HIS A 190 4.49 1.02 7.12
CA HIS A 190 4.78 0.75 8.54
C HIS A 190 5.04 2.03 9.32
N GLY A 191 4.72 1.99 10.62
CA GLY A 191 5.03 3.06 11.57
C GLY A 191 4.13 4.28 11.45
N ALA A 192 4.65 5.43 11.87
CA ALA A 192 3.89 6.66 12.00
C ALA A 192 3.79 7.44 10.68
N SER A 193 2.69 8.19 10.51
CA SER A 193 2.51 9.15 9.42
C SER A 193 3.48 10.32 9.55
N THR A 194 3.78 10.96 8.41
CA THR A 194 4.67 12.12 8.31
C THR A 194 4.16 13.12 7.26
N SER A 195 5.02 13.99 6.74
CA SER A 195 4.71 14.87 5.61
C SER A 195 5.92 15.03 4.69
N ILE A 196 5.67 15.36 3.43
CA ILE A 196 6.72 15.59 2.44
C ILE A 196 7.69 16.69 2.92
N GLY A 197 7.17 17.80 3.46
CA GLY A 197 8.01 18.89 3.95
C GLY A 197 8.86 18.54 5.18
N PHE A 198 8.40 17.59 6.02
CA PHE A 198 9.22 17.08 7.11
C PHE A 198 10.33 16.17 6.57
N GLU A 199 10.00 15.23 5.66
CA GLU A 199 10.97 14.30 5.13
C GLU A 199 12.05 14.96 4.26
N LYS A 200 11.72 15.99 3.50
CA LYS A 200 12.70 16.84 2.78
C LYS A 200 13.77 17.45 3.69
N LYS A 201 13.55 17.54 4.99
CA LYS A 201 14.48 18.15 5.95
C LYS A 201 15.20 17.15 6.84
N TYR A 202 14.54 16.05 7.17
CA TYR A 202 14.99 15.17 8.25
C TYR A 202 15.16 13.70 7.87
N ASN A 203 14.82 13.31 6.62
CA ASN A 203 14.97 11.93 6.19
C ASN A 203 16.44 11.55 6.04
N GLU A 204 16.80 10.34 6.49
CA GLU A 204 18.17 9.83 6.41
C GLU A 204 18.69 9.69 4.98
N ILE A 205 17.81 9.48 3.99
CA ILE A 205 18.17 9.36 2.58
C ILE A 205 18.88 10.59 2.02
N LEU A 206 18.76 11.74 2.69
CA LEU A 206 19.44 12.97 2.31
C LEU A 206 20.96 12.90 2.51
N ASN A 207 21.42 11.97 3.35
CA ASN A 207 22.82 11.80 3.73
C ASN A 207 23.52 10.62 3.03
N ILE A 208 22.82 9.98 2.09
CA ILE A 208 23.30 8.78 1.38
C ILE A 208 23.53 9.06 -0.09
#